data_7b606cc1d76253da8556b275fab86743
#
_entry.id   7b606cc1d76253da8556b275fab86743
#
_cell.length_a   1.000
_cell.length_b   1.000
_cell.length_c   1.000
_cell.angle_alpha   90.00
_cell.angle_beta   90.00
_cell.angle_gamma   90.00
#
_symmetry.space_group_name_H-M   'P 1'
#
loop_
_entity.id
_entity.type
_entity.pdbx_description
1 polymer ?
#
loop_
_entity_poly.entity_id
_entity_poly.type
_entity_poly.pdbx_seq_one_letter_code
_entity_poly.pdbx_strand_id
1 'polypeptide(L)'
;MIERYLIHYFLAVIDQGNFSRAAQQCGVSQPTLSVGISKLETLVGHILFHRTNRRVELTALGARFAAHARRIEAEFAKAMQAMSVDNRRKLIRIGVISTLPSAWIEDATRNACRVEGERLEIVEGRMRELMQRLERGRIDVIIGILGSNPRGRETIFEESYALALSDTHPLAQRKTLEPGEVADAEMIVRRNCEALADVSRFFTQRGIRPFFAARTMNDDRAVAYVRAGLAITVMPRCFLQPGIMMPALAGFEQRRRIGVIVDANTVGRVEDSHCLHHFTSSLRTAAMAG
;
A
#
# COMPACT_ATOMS: atom_id res chain seq x y z
N MET A 1 -9.58 36.82 -1.75
CA MET A 1 -8.33 35.99 -1.68
C MET A 1 -8.62 34.78 -0.84
N ILE A 2 -8.25 33.57 -1.29
CA ILE A 2 -8.41 32.33 -0.54
C ILE A 2 -7.25 32.21 0.47
N GLU A 3 -7.58 32.12 1.74
CA GLU A 3 -6.62 31.99 2.82
C GLU A 3 -6.34 30.50 3.08
N ARG A 4 -5.10 30.14 3.44
CA ARG A 4 -4.66 28.76 3.60
C ARG A 4 -5.50 27.98 4.62
N TYR A 5 -5.92 28.59 5.72
CA TYR A 5 -6.71 27.88 6.74
C TYR A 5 -8.07 27.39 6.19
N LEU A 6 -8.65 28.09 5.20
CA LEU A 6 -9.89 27.65 4.53
C LEU A 6 -9.68 26.37 3.75
N ILE A 7 -8.52 26.24 3.08
CA ILE A 7 -8.11 25.02 2.38
C ILE A 7 -7.93 23.89 3.39
N HIS A 8 -7.27 24.17 4.52
CA HIS A 8 -7.07 23.19 5.59
C HIS A 8 -8.39 22.69 6.18
N TYR A 9 -9.35 23.59 6.46
CA TYR A 9 -10.70 23.22 6.92
C TYR A 9 -11.44 22.34 5.90
N PHE A 10 -11.36 22.70 4.64
CA PHE A 10 -11.99 21.94 3.54
C PHE A 10 -11.44 20.51 3.47
N LEU A 11 -10.13 20.35 3.51
CA LEU A 11 -9.49 19.03 3.48
C LEU A 11 -9.78 18.21 4.76
N ALA A 12 -9.82 18.85 5.93
CA ALA A 12 -10.20 18.22 7.18
C ALA A 12 -11.62 17.63 7.13
N VAL A 13 -12.58 18.36 6.53
CA VAL A 13 -13.95 17.88 6.36
C VAL A 13 -13.99 16.65 5.44
N ILE A 14 -13.22 16.63 4.36
CA ILE A 14 -13.11 15.48 3.45
C ILE A 14 -12.54 14.27 4.18
N ASP A 15 -11.45 14.49 4.92
CA ASP A 15 -10.70 13.40 5.58
C ASP A 15 -11.49 12.77 6.73
N GLN A 16 -12.29 13.56 7.45
CA GLN A 16 -13.12 13.11 8.58
C GLN A 16 -14.54 12.69 8.19
N GLY A 17 -15.02 13.11 7.01
CA GLY A 17 -16.40 12.88 6.58
C GLY A 17 -17.48 13.50 7.50
N ASN A 18 -17.07 14.37 8.44
CA ASN A 18 -17.92 14.98 9.46
C ASN A 18 -17.38 16.33 9.93
N PHE A 19 -18.25 17.36 9.99
CA PHE A 19 -17.86 18.71 10.38
C PHE A 19 -17.35 18.81 11.83
N SER A 20 -17.97 18.09 12.78
CA SER A 20 -17.58 18.17 14.19
C SER A 20 -16.20 17.53 14.42
N ARG A 21 -15.93 16.38 13.81
CA ARG A 21 -14.59 15.75 13.87
C ARG A 21 -13.53 16.58 13.16
N ALA A 22 -13.87 17.17 12.03
CA ALA A 22 -12.97 18.06 11.31
C ALA A 22 -12.62 19.30 12.13
N ALA A 23 -13.60 19.91 12.81
CA ALA A 23 -13.39 21.05 13.69
C ALA A 23 -12.46 20.69 14.86
N GLN A 24 -12.67 19.55 15.48
CA GLN A 24 -11.78 19.04 16.54
C GLN A 24 -10.35 18.83 16.03
N GLN A 25 -10.17 18.24 14.84
CA GLN A 25 -8.87 18.10 14.20
C GLN A 25 -8.18 19.43 13.92
N CYS A 26 -8.95 20.46 13.55
CA CYS A 26 -8.44 21.80 13.26
C CYS A 26 -8.26 22.67 14.52
N GLY A 27 -8.62 22.20 15.72
CA GLY A 27 -8.53 22.94 16.96
C GLY A 27 -9.52 24.13 17.04
N VAL A 28 -10.67 24.04 16.36
CA VAL A 28 -11.69 25.11 16.34
C VAL A 28 -13.08 24.57 16.67
N SER A 29 -14.01 25.50 16.95
CA SER A 29 -15.42 25.11 17.11
C SER A 29 -16.07 24.70 15.77
N GLN A 30 -17.07 23.82 15.82
CA GLN A 30 -17.79 23.42 14.61
C GLN A 30 -18.47 24.58 13.87
N PRO A 31 -19.08 25.58 14.56
CA PRO A 31 -19.57 26.78 13.90
C PRO A 31 -18.47 27.55 13.17
N THR A 32 -17.29 27.71 13.78
CA THR A 32 -16.13 28.40 13.17
C THR A 32 -15.70 27.70 11.89
N LEU A 33 -15.58 26.39 11.91
CA LEU A 33 -15.22 25.60 10.72
C LEU A 33 -16.30 25.71 9.64
N SER A 34 -17.59 25.64 10.03
CA SER A 34 -18.70 25.76 9.08
C SER A 34 -18.74 27.12 8.39
N VAL A 35 -18.50 28.22 9.13
CA VAL A 35 -18.38 29.57 8.58
C VAL A 35 -17.18 29.66 7.63
N GLY A 36 -16.04 29.06 7.98
CA GLY A 36 -14.86 28.99 7.12
C GLY A 36 -15.14 28.27 5.80
N ILE A 37 -15.85 27.14 5.83
CA ILE A 37 -16.25 26.43 4.60
C ILE A 37 -17.20 27.28 3.76
N SER A 38 -18.20 27.93 4.36
CA SER A 38 -19.13 28.82 3.63
C SER A 38 -18.38 30.02 3.01
N LYS A 39 -17.39 30.58 3.71
CA LYS A 39 -16.52 31.64 3.17
C LYS A 39 -15.72 31.13 1.98
N LEU A 40 -15.18 29.90 2.04
CA LEU A 40 -14.47 29.29 0.92
C LEU A 40 -15.38 29.10 -0.28
N GLU A 41 -16.58 28.54 -0.09
CA GLU A 41 -17.58 28.33 -1.14
C GLU A 41 -17.99 29.66 -1.81
N THR A 42 -18.14 30.71 -1.03
CA THR A 42 -18.41 32.08 -1.54
C THR A 42 -17.23 32.59 -2.39
N LEU A 43 -15.99 32.41 -1.93
CA LEU A 43 -14.79 32.86 -2.64
C LEU A 43 -14.54 32.12 -3.95
N VAL A 44 -14.87 30.82 -4.02
CA VAL A 44 -14.77 30.03 -5.26
C VAL A 44 -16.02 30.14 -6.13
N GLY A 45 -17.10 30.72 -5.61
CA GLY A 45 -18.37 30.92 -6.33
C GLY A 45 -19.21 29.64 -6.51
N HIS A 46 -18.87 28.57 -5.80
CA HIS A 46 -19.53 27.27 -5.96
C HIS A 46 -19.65 26.52 -4.64
N ILE A 47 -20.72 25.75 -4.49
CA ILE A 47 -20.91 24.82 -3.38
C ILE A 47 -19.93 23.63 -3.58
N LEU A 48 -19.15 23.32 -2.56
CA LEU A 48 -18.16 22.24 -2.57
C LEU A 48 -18.67 20.97 -1.88
N PHE A 49 -19.64 21.11 -0.95
CA PHE A 49 -20.23 19.99 -0.22
C PHE A 49 -21.76 19.94 -0.38
N HIS A 50 -22.29 18.74 -0.60
CA HIS A 50 -23.69 18.43 -0.34
C HIS A 50 -23.85 18.13 1.16
N ARG A 51 -24.62 18.96 1.86
CA ARG A 51 -24.90 18.79 3.29
C ARG A 51 -26.22 18.05 3.46
N THR A 52 -26.16 16.80 3.88
CA THR A 52 -27.32 16.05 4.38
C THR A 52 -27.19 15.83 5.88
N ASN A 53 -28.31 15.63 6.58
CA ASN A 53 -28.29 15.41 8.04
C ASN A 53 -27.50 14.17 8.50
N ARG A 54 -27.06 13.32 7.56
CA ARG A 54 -26.37 12.06 7.88
C ARG A 54 -24.99 11.92 7.24
N ARG A 55 -24.67 12.68 6.17
CA ARG A 55 -23.38 12.55 5.46
C ARG A 55 -22.96 13.87 4.84
N VAL A 56 -21.64 14.03 4.75
CA VAL A 56 -20.98 15.12 4.01
C VAL A 56 -20.40 14.50 2.74
N GLU A 57 -20.90 14.91 1.59
CA GLU A 57 -20.44 14.41 0.30
C GLU A 57 -19.93 15.57 -0.55
N LEU A 58 -18.87 15.31 -1.32
CA LEU A 58 -18.32 16.31 -2.24
C LEU A 58 -19.26 16.50 -3.45
N THR A 59 -19.41 17.74 -3.90
CA THR A 59 -19.92 18.02 -5.24
C THR A 59 -18.85 17.63 -6.30
N ALA A 60 -19.24 17.55 -7.58
CA ALA A 60 -18.27 17.34 -8.66
C ALA A 60 -17.20 18.44 -8.69
N LEU A 61 -17.57 19.70 -8.41
CA LEU A 61 -16.62 20.82 -8.28
C LEU A 61 -15.79 20.72 -7.01
N GLY A 62 -16.37 20.26 -5.89
CA GLY A 62 -15.65 19.96 -4.66
C GLY A 62 -14.58 18.91 -4.87
N ALA A 63 -14.87 17.84 -5.61
CA ALA A 63 -13.88 16.80 -5.93
C ALA A 63 -12.72 17.34 -6.79
N ARG A 64 -13.01 18.18 -7.78
CA ARG A 64 -11.98 18.87 -8.58
C ARG A 64 -11.15 19.81 -7.72
N PHE A 65 -11.78 20.63 -6.88
CA PHE A 65 -11.09 21.54 -5.97
C PHE A 65 -10.23 20.79 -4.96
N ALA A 66 -10.67 19.63 -4.45
CA ALA A 66 -9.91 18.81 -3.51
C ALA A 66 -8.54 18.37 -4.07
N ALA A 67 -8.48 18.03 -5.37
CA ALA A 67 -7.21 17.68 -6.00
C ALA A 67 -6.21 18.86 -5.96
N HIS A 68 -6.66 20.07 -6.28
CA HIS A 68 -5.83 21.29 -6.22
C HIS A 68 -5.49 21.68 -4.79
N ALA A 69 -6.46 21.62 -3.86
CA ALA A 69 -6.26 21.94 -2.44
C ALA A 69 -5.17 21.07 -1.82
N ARG A 70 -5.17 19.76 -2.12
CA ARG A 70 -4.12 18.83 -1.66
C ARG A 70 -2.75 19.17 -2.21
N ARG A 71 -2.66 19.58 -3.48
CA ARG A 71 -1.40 20.01 -4.09
C ARG A 71 -0.86 21.28 -3.44
N ILE A 72 -1.71 22.24 -3.16
CA ILE A 72 -1.33 23.49 -2.46
C ILE A 72 -0.77 23.17 -1.07
N GLU A 73 -1.46 22.34 -0.27
CA GLU A 73 -0.96 21.95 1.07
C GLU A 73 0.35 21.16 0.98
N ALA A 74 0.51 20.29 -0.01
CA ALA A 74 1.76 19.58 -0.23
C ALA A 74 2.93 20.54 -0.55
N GLU A 75 2.70 21.57 -1.38
CA GLU A 75 3.72 22.58 -1.71
C GLU A 75 4.05 23.46 -0.49
N PHE A 76 3.06 23.84 0.33
CA PHE A 76 3.32 24.54 1.59
C PHE A 76 4.17 23.70 2.56
N ALA A 77 3.85 22.40 2.68
CA ALA A 77 4.64 21.49 3.51
C ALA A 77 6.10 21.40 3.03
N LYS A 78 6.31 21.31 1.70
CA LYS A 78 7.65 21.31 1.09
C LYS A 78 8.40 22.63 1.38
N ALA A 79 7.74 23.76 1.19
CA ALA A 79 8.35 25.06 1.45
C ALA A 79 8.79 25.20 2.91
N MET A 80 7.92 24.83 3.87
CA MET A 80 8.26 24.84 5.30
C MET A 80 9.42 23.88 5.62
N GLN A 81 9.46 22.72 5.00
CA GLN A 81 10.56 21.77 5.16
C GLN A 81 11.88 22.31 4.61
N ALA A 82 11.85 22.99 3.45
CA ALA A 82 13.04 23.62 2.86
C ALA A 82 13.62 24.75 3.74
N MET A 83 12.78 25.40 4.54
CA MET A 83 13.18 26.49 5.46
C MET A 83 13.60 26.00 6.83
N SER A 84 13.40 24.73 7.17
CA SER A 84 13.82 24.19 8.47
C SER A 84 15.35 23.99 8.48
N VAL A 85 16.01 24.74 9.35
CA VAL A 85 17.48 24.77 9.49
C VAL A 85 18.05 23.44 10.02
N ASP A 86 17.21 22.61 10.63
CA ASP A 86 17.62 21.38 11.31
C ASP A 86 17.61 20.13 10.39
N ASN A 87 17.28 20.28 9.12
CA ASN A 87 17.12 19.14 8.21
C ASN A 87 18.20 19.11 7.12
N ARG A 88 19.45 18.88 7.51
CA ARG A 88 20.57 18.63 6.58
C ARG A 88 20.38 17.36 5.74
N ARG A 89 19.38 16.52 6.06
CA ARG A 89 19.12 15.25 5.36
C ARG A 89 17.76 15.29 4.66
N LYS A 90 17.75 15.00 3.36
CA LYS A 90 16.53 14.88 2.55
C LYS A 90 15.68 13.70 3.06
N LEU A 91 14.45 13.95 3.51
CA LEU A 91 13.54 12.87 3.95
C LEU A 91 12.87 12.22 2.75
N ILE A 92 12.99 10.92 2.61
CA ILE A 92 12.33 10.07 1.61
C ILE A 92 11.34 9.17 2.32
N ARG A 93 10.06 9.28 1.97
CA ARG A 93 8.95 8.49 2.54
C ARG A 93 8.53 7.42 1.55
N ILE A 94 8.82 6.17 1.88
CA ILE A 94 8.51 5.00 1.05
C ILE A 94 7.31 4.27 1.63
N GLY A 95 6.21 4.16 0.86
CA GLY A 95 5.14 3.24 1.12
C GLY A 95 5.51 1.85 0.62
N VAL A 96 5.36 0.82 1.44
CA VAL A 96 5.67 -0.57 1.07
C VAL A 96 4.44 -1.43 1.28
N ILE A 97 4.08 -2.25 0.28
CA ILE A 97 2.97 -3.20 0.46
C ILE A 97 3.32 -4.26 1.51
N SER A 98 2.35 -4.59 2.34
CA SER A 98 2.50 -5.55 3.45
C SER A 98 2.60 -7.01 3.00
N THR A 99 2.68 -7.28 1.69
CA THR A 99 2.77 -8.62 1.09
C THR A 99 4.14 -8.90 0.48
N LEU A 100 5.18 -8.26 1.00
CA LEU A 100 6.58 -8.57 0.73
C LEU A 100 7.22 -9.24 1.96
N PRO A 101 8.20 -10.17 1.78
CA PRO A 101 8.86 -10.83 2.89
C PRO A 101 9.61 -9.84 3.80
N SER A 102 9.49 -9.99 5.12
CA SER A 102 10.20 -9.13 6.09
C SER A 102 11.72 -9.18 5.91
N ALA A 103 12.29 -10.33 5.57
CA ALA A 103 13.71 -10.45 5.31
C ALA A 103 14.18 -9.59 4.13
N TRP A 104 13.39 -9.49 3.06
CA TRP A 104 13.72 -8.63 1.92
C TRP A 104 13.63 -7.14 2.28
N ILE A 105 12.63 -6.77 3.08
CA ILE A 105 12.49 -5.40 3.58
C ILE A 105 13.61 -5.03 4.54
N GLU A 106 14.04 -5.98 5.39
CA GLU A 106 15.18 -5.80 6.28
C GLU A 106 16.47 -5.48 5.50
N ASP A 107 16.79 -6.29 4.48
CA ASP A 107 18.00 -6.09 3.66
C ASP A 107 17.93 -4.80 2.84
N ALA A 108 16.78 -4.51 2.25
CA ALA A 108 16.55 -3.27 1.51
C ALA A 108 16.71 -2.03 2.43
N THR A 109 16.15 -2.09 3.63
CA THR A 109 16.25 -1.02 4.63
C THR A 109 17.69 -0.85 5.09
N ARG A 110 18.41 -1.94 5.40
CA ARG A 110 19.81 -1.92 5.83
C ARG A 110 20.70 -1.22 4.80
N ASN A 111 20.48 -1.48 3.51
CA ASN A 111 21.27 -0.87 2.44
C ASN A 111 20.88 0.59 2.22
N ALA A 112 19.60 0.92 2.26
CA ALA A 112 19.12 2.30 2.13
C ALA A 112 19.57 3.20 3.30
N CYS A 113 19.61 2.69 4.54
CA CYS A 113 20.02 3.45 5.72
C CYS A 113 21.51 3.81 5.74
N ARG A 114 22.35 3.19 4.90
CA ARG A 114 23.77 3.54 4.77
C ARG A 114 24.03 4.79 3.94
N VAL A 115 23.02 5.31 3.27
CA VAL A 115 23.12 6.50 2.43
C VAL A 115 23.22 7.74 3.28
N GLU A 116 24.29 8.51 3.10
CA GLU A 116 24.45 9.80 3.76
C GLU A 116 23.63 10.89 3.08
N GLY A 117 23.22 11.90 3.82
CA GLY A 117 22.47 13.04 3.28
C GLY A 117 20.97 12.80 3.09
N GLU A 118 20.49 11.57 3.26
CA GLU A 118 19.06 11.24 3.21
C GLU A 118 18.57 10.60 4.53
N ARG A 119 17.29 10.72 4.79
CA ARG A 119 16.56 10.03 5.86
C ARG A 119 15.45 9.20 5.25
N LEU A 120 15.24 8.00 5.76
CA LEU A 120 14.21 7.08 5.30
C LEU A 120 13.07 7.01 6.31
N GLU A 121 11.84 7.12 5.82
CA GLU A 121 10.62 6.79 6.54
C GLU A 121 9.88 5.70 5.75
N ILE A 122 9.59 4.56 6.38
CA ILE A 122 8.86 3.46 5.76
C ILE A 122 7.46 3.41 6.35
N VAL A 123 6.46 3.32 5.46
CA VAL A 123 5.05 3.17 5.81
C VAL A 123 4.51 1.92 5.16
N GLU A 124 4.19 0.90 5.94
CA GLU A 124 3.56 -0.30 5.43
C GLU A 124 2.04 -0.17 5.33
N GLY A 125 1.46 -0.84 4.33
CA GLY A 125 0.01 -0.85 4.17
C GLY A 125 -0.47 -1.62 2.95
N ARG A 126 -1.80 -1.62 2.76
CA ARG A 126 -2.42 -2.14 1.54
C ARG A 126 -2.30 -1.12 0.42
N MET A 127 -2.26 -1.61 -0.83
CA MET A 127 -2.18 -0.72 -2.01
C MET A 127 -3.16 0.46 -1.95
N ARG A 128 -4.43 0.21 -1.60
CA ARG A 128 -5.45 1.26 -1.52
C ARG A 128 -5.10 2.36 -0.51
N GLU A 129 -4.60 1.98 0.66
CA GLU A 129 -4.21 2.91 1.73
C GLU A 129 -2.97 3.71 1.33
N LEU A 130 -1.98 3.03 0.75
CA LEU A 130 -0.75 3.66 0.27
C LEU A 130 -1.03 4.64 -0.87
N MET A 131 -1.91 4.28 -1.83
CA MET A 131 -2.33 5.19 -2.89
C MET A 131 -2.97 6.46 -2.35
N GLN A 132 -3.85 6.36 -1.35
CA GLN A 132 -4.43 7.52 -0.69
C GLN A 132 -3.37 8.39 0.02
N ARG A 133 -2.35 7.77 0.62
CA ARG A 133 -1.24 8.50 1.27
C ARG A 133 -0.35 9.19 0.24
N LEU A 134 -0.08 8.55 -0.90
CA LEU A 134 0.66 9.14 -2.02
C LEU A 134 -0.08 10.36 -2.59
N GLU A 135 -1.37 10.23 -2.85
CA GLU A 135 -2.23 11.33 -3.34
C GLU A 135 -2.31 12.51 -2.37
N ARG A 136 -2.19 12.26 -1.07
CA ARG A 136 -2.16 13.29 -0.02
C ARG A 136 -0.75 13.84 0.24
N GLY A 137 0.28 13.40 -0.49
CA GLY A 137 1.67 13.80 -0.29
C GLY A 137 2.25 13.37 1.07
N ARG A 138 1.64 12.36 1.71
CA ARG A 138 2.11 11.80 2.99
C ARG A 138 3.22 10.77 2.83
N ILE A 139 3.34 10.19 1.64
CA ILE A 139 4.49 9.39 1.18
C ILE A 139 4.91 9.91 -0.18
N ASP A 140 6.16 9.67 -0.55
CA ASP A 140 6.76 10.20 -1.78
C ASP A 140 6.72 9.16 -2.92
N VAL A 141 6.74 7.87 -2.58
CA VAL A 141 6.80 6.75 -3.50
C VAL A 141 6.18 5.51 -2.88
N ILE A 142 5.64 4.61 -3.70
CA ILE A 142 5.16 3.29 -3.27
C ILE A 142 5.98 2.21 -3.96
N ILE A 143 6.44 1.23 -3.18
CA ILE A 143 6.88 -0.07 -3.66
C ILE A 143 5.68 -1.01 -3.55
N GLY A 144 5.12 -1.38 -4.69
CA GLY A 144 3.85 -2.09 -4.70
C GLY A 144 3.49 -2.69 -6.04
N ILE A 145 2.26 -3.18 -6.16
CA ILE A 145 1.75 -3.85 -7.35
C ILE A 145 1.46 -2.83 -8.44
N LEU A 146 2.11 -2.98 -9.58
CA LEU A 146 1.93 -2.07 -10.71
C LEU A 146 0.54 -2.21 -11.36
N GLY A 147 0.08 -3.42 -11.61
CA GLY A 147 -1.17 -3.66 -12.34
C GLY A 147 -1.25 -2.85 -13.63
N SER A 148 -2.41 -2.25 -13.88
CA SER A 148 -2.65 -1.26 -14.94
C SER A 148 -2.48 0.20 -14.47
N ASN A 149 -1.80 0.42 -13.35
CA ASN A 149 -1.67 1.76 -12.77
C ASN A 149 -0.81 2.68 -13.67
N PRO A 150 -1.35 3.78 -14.19
CA PRO A 150 -0.62 4.71 -15.06
C PRO A 150 0.50 5.46 -14.33
N ARG A 151 0.53 5.44 -13.00
CA ARG A 151 1.61 6.02 -12.17
C ARG A 151 2.77 5.06 -11.93
N GLY A 152 2.70 3.82 -12.45
CA GLY A 152 3.81 2.86 -12.41
C GLY A 152 4.96 3.36 -13.29
N ARG A 153 6.17 3.42 -12.73
CA ARG A 153 7.38 3.92 -13.42
C ARG A 153 8.31 2.80 -13.81
N GLU A 154 8.58 1.90 -12.90
CA GLU A 154 9.61 0.89 -13.07
C GLU A 154 9.15 -0.42 -12.45
N THR A 155 9.33 -1.53 -13.18
CA THR A 155 9.17 -2.87 -12.62
C THR A 155 10.45 -3.27 -11.90
N ILE A 156 10.34 -3.65 -10.62
CA ILE A 156 11.46 -4.18 -9.84
C ILE A 156 11.60 -5.67 -10.14
N PHE A 157 10.50 -6.43 -10.02
CA PHE A 157 10.44 -7.85 -10.38
C PHE A 157 9.01 -8.29 -10.70
N GLU A 158 8.91 -9.47 -11.30
CA GLU A 158 7.66 -10.16 -11.57
C GLU A 158 7.73 -11.59 -11.05
N GLU A 159 6.64 -12.08 -10.47
CA GLU A 159 6.58 -13.42 -9.92
C GLU A 159 5.19 -14.05 -10.06
N SER A 160 5.14 -15.38 -9.98
CA SER A 160 3.91 -16.16 -9.93
C SER A 160 3.53 -16.51 -8.49
N TYR A 161 2.31 -17.00 -8.32
CA TYR A 161 1.83 -17.62 -7.09
C TYR A 161 2.04 -19.15 -7.16
N ALA A 162 2.23 -19.75 -6.00
CA ALA A 162 2.35 -21.19 -5.84
C ALA A 162 1.70 -21.64 -4.52
N LEU A 163 1.51 -22.94 -4.34
CA LEU A 163 1.13 -23.51 -3.05
C LEU A 163 2.34 -23.56 -2.13
N ALA A 164 2.24 -22.95 -0.96
CA ALA A 164 3.24 -23.06 0.08
C ALA A 164 2.89 -24.23 1.01
N LEU A 165 3.81 -25.17 1.12
CA LEU A 165 3.74 -26.38 1.94
C LEU A 165 4.95 -26.42 2.89
N SER A 166 4.82 -27.08 4.04
CA SER A 166 5.98 -27.49 4.83
C SER A 166 6.85 -28.46 4.01
N ASP A 167 8.15 -28.43 4.17
CA ASP A 167 9.07 -29.39 3.56
C ASP A 167 8.82 -30.86 4.01
N THR A 168 8.16 -31.03 5.16
CA THR A 168 7.73 -32.35 5.68
C THR A 168 6.34 -32.80 5.15
N HIS A 169 5.64 -31.96 4.35
CA HIS A 169 4.32 -32.29 3.84
C HIS A 169 4.41 -33.46 2.83
N PRO A 170 3.44 -34.41 2.81
CA PRO A 170 3.48 -35.56 1.89
C PRO A 170 3.63 -35.19 0.41
N LEU A 171 3.10 -34.02 0.01
CA LEU A 171 3.17 -33.52 -1.36
C LEU A 171 4.35 -32.57 -1.63
N ALA A 172 5.23 -32.35 -0.66
CA ALA A 172 6.31 -31.35 -0.73
C ALA A 172 7.28 -31.56 -1.91
N GLN A 173 7.50 -32.81 -2.33
CA GLN A 173 8.44 -33.17 -3.40
C GLN A 173 7.82 -33.06 -4.81
N ARG A 174 6.55 -32.73 -4.90
CA ARG A 174 5.88 -32.57 -6.20
C ARG A 174 6.26 -31.20 -6.81
N LYS A 175 6.44 -31.14 -8.10
CA LYS A 175 6.69 -29.87 -8.83
C LYS A 175 5.40 -29.12 -9.12
N THR A 176 4.32 -29.85 -9.37
CA THR A 176 2.99 -29.31 -9.66
C THR A 176 1.94 -30.16 -8.96
N LEU A 177 0.91 -29.55 -8.46
CA LEU A 177 -0.22 -30.18 -7.80
C LEU A 177 -1.52 -29.83 -8.51
N GLU A 178 -2.34 -30.84 -8.75
CA GLU A 178 -3.71 -30.63 -9.23
C GLU A 178 -4.59 -30.13 -8.08
N PRO A 179 -5.60 -29.26 -8.34
CA PRO A 179 -6.49 -28.76 -7.30
C PRO A 179 -7.17 -29.85 -6.46
N GLY A 180 -7.48 -31.01 -7.09
CA GLY A 180 -8.09 -32.15 -6.40
C GLY A 180 -7.16 -32.82 -5.38
N GLU A 181 -5.84 -32.75 -5.55
CA GLU A 181 -4.86 -33.34 -4.63
C GLU A 181 -4.81 -32.60 -3.29
N VAL A 182 -5.30 -31.35 -3.26
CA VAL A 182 -5.34 -30.50 -2.06
C VAL A 182 -6.76 -30.17 -1.60
N ALA A 183 -7.76 -30.90 -2.13
CA ALA A 183 -9.17 -30.63 -1.82
C ALA A 183 -9.50 -30.80 -0.34
N ASP A 184 -8.90 -31.79 0.32
CA ASP A 184 -9.09 -32.09 1.75
C ASP A 184 -8.02 -31.43 2.64
N ALA A 185 -7.12 -30.65 2.07
CA ALA A 185 -6.07 -29.99 2.84
C ALA A 185 -6.63 -28.79 3.62
N GLU A 186 -6.14 -28.61 4.83
CA GLU A 186 -6.40 -27.41 5.60
C GLU A 186 -5.67 -26.21 5.00
N MET A 187 -6.32 -25.05 4.96
CA MET A 187 -5.77 -23.84 4.34
C MET A 187 -5.68 -22.65 5.28
N ILE A 188 -4.75 -21.75 4.98
CA ILE A 188 -4.63 -20.44 5.65
C ILE A 188 -5.18 -19.37 4.72
N VAL A 189 -6.08 -18.52 5.25
CA VAL A 189 -6.54 -17.32 4.55
C VAL A 189 -5.62 -16.14 4.84
N ARG A 190 -4.97 -15.64 3.82
CA ARG A 190 -4.14 -14.42 3.85
C ARG A 190 -5.00 -13.21 3.51
N ARG A 191 -5.48 -12.47 4.51
CA ARG A 191 -6.48 -11.41 4.33
C ARG A 191 -5.95 -10.15 3.63
N ASN A 192 -4.64 -9.94 3.61
CA ASN A 192 -4.00 -8.83 2.88
C ASN A 192 -3.59 -9.23 1.46
N CYS A 193 -3.75 -10.50 1.09
CA CYS A 193 -3.38 -11.00 -0.21
C CYS A 193 -4.22 -10.34 -1.31
N GLU A 194 -3.57 -9.76 -2.27
CA GLU A 194 -4.18 -9.16 -3.47
C GLU A 194 -4.89 -10.18 -4.33
N ALA A 195 -4.38 -11.42 -4.39
CA ALA A 195 -4.97 -12.52 -5.13
C ALA A 195 -6.04 -13.31 -4.34
N LEU A 196 -6.46 -12.84 -3.15
CA LEU A 196 -7.41 -13.57 -2.29
C LEU A 196 -8.72 -13.91 -3.03
N ALA A 197 -9.26 -12.96 -3.78
CA ALA A 197 -10.49 -13.16 -4.55
C ALA A 197 -10.31 -14.22 -5.66
N ASP A 198 -9.16 -14.20 -6.33
CA ASP A 198 -8.83 -15.12 -7.40
C ASP A 198 -8.59 -16.54 -6.88
N VAL A 199 -7.87 -16.66 -5.75
CA VAL A 199 -7.69 -17.94 -5.04
C VAL A 199 -9.04 -18.51 -4.61
N SER A 200 -9.90 -17.71 -3.99
CA SER A 200 -11.24 -18.15 -3.58
C SER A 200 -12.07 -18.61 -4.76
N ARG A 201 -12.09 -17.82 -5.86
CA ARG A 201 -12.81 -18.16 -7.09
C ARG A 201 -12.28 -19.44 -7.70
N PHE A 202 -10.96 -19.62 -7.77
CA PHE A 202 -10.31 -20.79 -8.34
C PHE A 202 -10.75 -22.10 -7.68
N PHE A 203 -10.75 -22.15 -6.36
CA PHE A 203 -11.19 -23.34 -5.62
C PHE A 203 -12.71 -23.52 -5.67
N THR A 204 -13.49 -22.45 -5.51
CA THR A 204 -14.97 -22.52 -5.55
C THR A 204 -15.49 -23.00 -6.90
N GLN A 205 -14.92 -22.55 -8.02
CA GLN A 205 -15.31 -23.01 -9.36
C GLN A 205 -15.05 -24.50 -9.60
N ARG A 206 -14.14 -25.09 -8.81
CA ARG A 206 -13.82 -26.53 -8.84
C ARG A 206 -14.56 -27.35 -7.79
N GLY A 207 -15.52 -26.72 -7.10
CA GLY A 207 -16.28 -27.38 -6.03
C GLY A 207 -15.49 -27.62 -4.74
N ILE A 208 -14.26 -27.11 -4.65
CA ILE A 208 -13.37 -27.31 -3.51
C ILE A 208 -13.67 -26.24 -2.44
N ARG A 209 -13.95 -26.68 -1.22
CA ARG A 209 -14.23 -25.82 -0.07
C ARG A 209 -13.35 -26.23 1.12
N PRO A 210 -12.09 -25.77 1.14
CA PRO A 210 -11.15 -26.19 2.17
C PRO A 210 -11.57 -25.69 3.55
N PHE A 211 -11.20 -26.44 4.57
CA PHE A 211 -11.26 -25.94 5.94
C PHE A 211 -10.17 -24.88 6.16
N PHE A 212 -10.53 -23.78 6.81
CA PHE A 212 -9.59 -22.70 7.09
C PHE A 212 -9.08 -22.78 8.53
N ALA A 213 -7.94 -23.45 8.72
CA ALA A 213 -7.28 -23.62 10.00
C ALA A 213 -6.78 -22.29 10.61
N ALA A 214 -6.44 -21.30 9.76
CA ALA A 214 -6.01 -19.98 10.21
C ALA A 214 -6.44 -18.85 9.25
N ARG A 215 -6.56 -17.65 9.81
CA ARG A 215 -6.77 -16.39 9.07
C ARG A 215 -5.82 -15.34 9.60
N THR A 216 -4.98 -14.78 8.73
CA THR A 216 -3.98 -13.80 9.12
C THR A 216 -3.92 -12.62 8.14
N MET A 217 -3.46 -11.46 8.62
CA MET A 217 -3.12 -10.29 7.81
C MET A 217 -1.61 -10.15 7.59
N ASN A 218 -0.81 -11.01 8.23
CA ASN A 218 0.65 -10.99 8.15
C ASN A 218 1.13 -12.25 7.42
N ASP A 219 1.86 -12.05 6.33
CA ASP A 219 2.31 -13.14 5.45
C ASP A 219 3.47 -13.95 6.05
N ASP A 220 4.40 -13.33 6.80
CA ASP A 220 5.42 -14.06 7.52
C ASP A 220 4.83 -14.96 8.62
N ARG A 221 3.71 -14.52 9.22
CA ARG A 221 2.94 -15.36 10.15
C ARG A 221 2.28 -16.53 9.42
N ALA A 222 1.77 -16.32 8.20
CA ALA A 222 1.25 -17.41 7.38
C ALA A 222 2.35 -18.44 7.08
N VAL A 223 3.55 -17.98 6.69
CA VAL A 223 4.72 -18.84 6.47
C VAL A 223 5.08 -19.64 7.74
N ALA A 224 5.05 -19.00 8.91
CA ALA A 224 5.33 -19.70 10.16
C ALA A 224 4.32 -20.84 10.43
N TYR A 225 3.03 -20.62 10.14
CA TYR A 225 1.99 -21.66 10.27
C TYR A 225 2.19 -22.79 9.25
N VAL A 226 2.54 -22.46 8.00
CA VAL A 226 2.85 -23.46 6.97
C VAL A 226 4.04 -24.30 7.41
N ARG A 227 5.14 -23.67 7.84
CA ARG A 227 6.36 -24.38 8.29
C ARG A 227 6.10 -25.28 9.47
N ALA A 228 5.21 -24.88 10.37
CA ALA A 228 4.79 -25.71 11.50
C ALA A 228 3.88 -26.89 11.11
N GLY A 229 3.51 -27.03 9.85
CA GLY A 229 2.64 -28.09 9.36
C GLY A 229 1.15 -27.90 9.67
N LEU A 230 0.73 -26.70 10.11
CA LEU A 230 -0.67 -26.45 10.46
C LEU A 230 -1.59 -26.54 9.23
N ALA A 231 -1.18 -25.96 8.10
CA ALA A 231 -2.00 -25.89 6.91
C ALA A 231 -1.18 -25.38 5.71
N ILE A 232 -1.75 -25.45 4.51
CA ILE A 232 -1.15 -24.93 3.28
C ILE A 232 -1.73 -23.54 2.92
N THR A 233 -1.10 -22.83 1.98
CA THR A 233 -1.67 -21.59 1.44
C THR A 233 -1.16 -21.32 0.03
N VAL A 234 -1.93 -20.57 -0.78
CA VAL A 234 -1.42 -20.00 -2.03
C VAL A 234 -0.75 -18.68 -1.73
N MET A 235 0.53 -18.51 -2.11
CA MET A 235 1.26 -17.28 -1.88
C MET A 235 2.30 -16.98 -2.97
N PRO A 236 2.81 -15.76 -3.06
CA PRO A 236 3.85 -15.40 -4.03
C PRO A 236 5.15 -16.17 -3.78
N ARG A 237 5.89 -16.45 -4.86
CA ARG A 237 7.14 -17.22 -4.76
C ARG A 237 8.24 -16.55 -3.96
N CYS A 238 8.21 -15.24 -3.80
CA CYS A 238 9.16 -14.51 -2.95
C CYS A 238 9.20 -14.99 -1.48
N PHE A 239 8.18 -15.74 -1.04
CA PHE A 239 8.15 -16.35 0.29
C PHE A 239 8.80 -17.74 0.36
N LEU A 240 9.44 -18.21 -0.74
CA LEU A 240 10.26 -19.42 -0.71
C LEU A 240 11.44 -19.20 0.24
N GLN A 241 11.59 -20.08 1.21
CA GLN A 241 12.63 -20.03 2.24
C GLN A 241 12.79 -21.42 2.89
N PRO A 242 13.84 -21.66 3.65
CA PRO A 242 14.07 -22.93 4.33
C PRO A 242 12.84 -23.43 5.11
N GLY A 243 12.49 -24.69 4.93
CA GLY A 243 11.32 -25.33 5.54
C GLY A 243 10.00 -25.10 4.78
N ILE A 244 10.05 -24.41 3.62
CA ILE A 244 8.88 -24.16 2.75
C ILE A 244 9.16 -24.72 1.35
N MET A 245 8.23 -25.49 0.83
CA MET A 245 8.19 -25.94 -0.57
C MET A 245 7.06 -25.24 -1.31
N MET A 246 7.29 -24.93 -2.58
CA MET A 246 6.33 -24.15 -3.37
C MET A 246 6.04 -24.78 -4.73
N PRO A 247 5.36 -25.97 -4.78
CA PRO A 247 4.89 -26.53 -6.03
C PRO A 247 3.92 -25.58 -6.74
N ALA A 248 3.89 -25.64 -8.05
CA ALA A 248 2.91 -24.92 -8.84
C ALA A 248 1.51 -25.51 -8.59
N LEU A 249 0.48 -24.66 -8.58
CA LEU A 249 -0.92 -25.08 -8.56
C LEU A 249 -1.43 -25.11 -10.00
N ALA A 250 -1.75 -26.28 -10.53
CA ALA A 250 -2.17 -26.45 -11.90
C ALA A 250 -3.42 -25.61 -12.22
N GLY A 251 -3.35 -24.86 -13.32
CA GLY A 251 -4.43 -23.97 -13.76
C GLY A 251 -4.58 -22.68 -12.94
N PHE A 252 -3.66 -22.38 -12.03
CA PHE A 252 -3.60 -21.10 -11.32
C PHE A 252 -2.41 -20.28 -11.82
N GLU A 253 -2.62 -19.48 -12.87
CA GLU A 253 -1.56 -18.75 -13.59
C GLU A 253 -1.43 -17.28 -13.16
N GLN A 254 -1.90 -16.95 -11.97
CA GLN A 254 -1.81 -15.58 -11.47
C GLN A 254 -0.36 -15.17 -11.28
N ARG A 255 -0.08 -13.94 -11.71
CA ARG A 255 1.24 -13.29 -11.56
C ARG A 255 1.05 -11.89 -10.99
N ARG A 256 2.07 -11.38 -10.35
CA ARG A 256 2.11 -9.97 -9.93
C ARG A 256 3.42 -9.32 -10.36
N ARG A 257 3.36 -8.04 -10.66
CA ARG A 257 4.52 -7.20 -10.92
C ARG A 257 4.67 -6.21 -9.78
N ILE A 258 5.80 -6.25 -9.13
CA ILE A 258 6.18 -5.30 -8.09
C ILE A 258 7.06 -4.23 -8.71
N GLY A 259 6.79 -2.99 -8.37
CA GLY A 259 7.55 -1.88 -8.91
C GLY A 259 7.33 -0.57 -8.16
N VAL A 260 7.88 0.48 -8.74
CA VAL A 260 7.88 1.83 -8.21
C VAL A 260 6.68 2.61 -8.74
N ILE A 261 5.89 3.19 -7.85
CA ILE A 261 4.74 4.04 -8.18
C ILE A 261 4.99 5.41 -7.56
N VAL A 262 4.93 6.45 -8.38
CA VAL A 262 5.13 7.85 -7.97
C VAL A 262 3.98 8.72 -8.43
N ASP A 263 3.73 9.81 -7.71
CA ASP A 263 2.87 10.88 -8.19
C ASP A 263 3.67 11.90 -9.01
N ALA A 264 3.05 12.53 -10.00
CA ALA A 264 3.69 13.56 -10.83
C ALA A 264 4.32 14.69 -10.00
N ASN A 265 3.77 14.97 -8.81
CA ASN A 265 4.28 16.00 -7.91
C ASN A 265 5.48 15.55 -7.07
N THR A 266 5.76 14.26 -6.99
CA THR A 266 6.85 13.69 -6.17
C THR A 266 8.01 13.16 -7.02
N VAL A 267 7.84 13.01 -8.33
CA VAL A 267 8.85 12.48 -9.26
C VAL A 267 10.21 13.13 -9.06
N GLY A 268 10.32 14.45 -9.23
CA GLY A 268 11.61 15.17 -9.14
C GLY A 268 12.22 15.12 -7.72
N ARG A 269 11.46 14.70 -6.71
CA ARG A 269 11.96 14.52 -5.35
C ARG A 269 12.63 13.16 -5.14
N VAL A 270 12.16 12.14 -5.84
CA VAL A 270 12.60 10.76 -5.65
C VAL A 270 13.51 10.25 -6.76
N GLU A 271 13.54 10.91 -7.94
CA GLU A 271 14.37 10.52 -9.07
C GLU A 271 15.86 10.40 -8.70
N ASP A 272 16.36 11.37 -7.93
CA ASP A 272 17.76 11.43 -7.49
C ASP A 272 17.97 10.84 -6.07
N SER A 273 17.02 10.05 -5.56
CA SER A 273 17.16 9.46 -4.23
C SER A 273 18.03 8.22 -4.25
N HIS A 274 19.19 8.32 -3.61
CA HIS A 274 20.07 7.17 -3.41
C HIS A 274 19.47 6.13 -2.46
N CYS A 275 18.75 6.57 -1.40
CA CYS A 275 18.01 5.65 -0.52
C CYS A 275 17.01 4.79 -1.31
N LEU A 276 16.21 5.41 -2.19
CA LEU A 276 15.25 4.68 -3.01
C LEU A 276 15.95 3.72 -3.97
N HIS A 277 17.03 4.17 -4.60
CA HIS A 277 17.82 3.33 -5.51
C HIS A 277 18.38 2.09 -4.80
N HIS A 278 19.00 2.25 -3.63
CA HIS A 278 19.52 1.13 -2.85
C HIS A 278 18.41 0.21 -2.37
N PHE A 279 17.29 0.76 -1.93
CA PHE A 279 16.13 -0.02 -1.50
C PHE A 279 15.60 -0.91 -2.64
N THR A 280 15.35 -0.33 -3.83
CA THR A 280 14.82 -1.06 -4.98
C THR A 280 15.82 -2.05 -5.57
N SER A 281 17.11 -1.71 -5.58
CA SER A 281 18.18 -2.62 -6.03
C SER A 281 18.30 -3.85 -5.15
N SER A 282 18.16 -3.69 -3.83
CA SER A 282 18.16 -4.83 -2.88
C SER A 282 16.99 -5.78 -3.14
N LEU A 283 15.78 -5.24 -3.36
CA LEU A 283 14.61 -6.06 -3.69
C LEU A 283 14.78 -6.80 -5.02
N ARG A 284 15.39 -6.16 -6.02
CA ARG A 284 15.68 -6.80 -7.31
C ARG A 284 16.67 -7.95 -7.14
N THR A 285 17.74 -7.74 -6.37
CA THR A 285 18.74 -8.78 -6.07
C THR A 285 18.09 -9.95 -5.33
N ALA A 286 17.27 -9.70 -4.32
CA ALA A 286 16.56 -10.74 -3.59
C ALA A 286 15.63 -11.56 -4.51
N ALA A 287 14.92 -10.90 -5.42
CA ALA A 287 14.05 -11.57 -6.38
C ALA A 287 14.78 -12.41 -7.43
N MET A 288 16.04 -12.11 -7.72
CA MET A 288 16.88 -12.92 -8.63
C MET A 288 17.52 -14.11 -7.95
N ALA A 289 17.65 -14.08 -6.62
CA ALA A 289 18.26 -15.15 -5.84
C ALA A 289 17.27 -16.23 -5.38
N GLY A 290 15.96 -15.98 -5.41
CA GLY A 290 14.88 -16.91 -5.04
C GLY A 290 14.15 -17.44 -6.26
#